data_80de64c517a26d485dc3994dd600214b
#
_entry.id   80de64c517a26d485dc3994dd600214b
#
_cell.length_a   1.000
_cell.length_b   1.000
_cell.length_c   1.000
_cell.angle_alpha   90.00
_cell.angle_beta   90.00
_cell.angle_gamma   90.00
#
_symmetry.space_group_name_H-M   'P 1'
#
loop_
_entity.id
_entity.type
_entity.pdbx_description
1 polymer ?
#
loop_
_entity_poly.entity_id
_entity_poly.type
_entity_poly.pdbx_seq_one_letter_code
_entity_poly.pdbx_strand_id
1 'polypeptide(L)'
;MEKQIFSDFIDKYRDAEMVVIGIGEEWNAYLEKQEYQDLLAFYAPYLEKKNYFCITSSKKNDFSWGSLNPKRVVQPLLLEAEQITLEKKEEVEKQWDLYNKWLSGTLAKKLLVVELGEGFNNPNLIKWPFERIVMINEKARFYRIHSMFYQIPPEIKDKSVTYKYDAYEVLK
;
A
#
# COMPACT_ATOMS: atom_id res chain seq x y z
N MET A 1 6.13 -21.49 9.63
CA MET A 1 6.66 -20.29 8.92
C MET A 1 5.60 -19.19 8.84
N GLU A 2 4.42 -19.46 8.30
CA GLU A 2 3.32 -18.48 8.19
C GLU A 2 2.89 -17.87 9.53
N LYS A 3 2.75 -18.65 10.59
CA LYS A 3 2.38 -18.15 11.93
C LYS A 3 3.39 -17.18 12.53
N GLN A 4 4.68 -17.35 12.24
CA GLN A 4 5.74 -16.48 12.75
C GLN A 4 5.81 -15.16 11.99
N ILE A 5 5.56 -15.20 10.67
CA ILE A 5 5.43 -14.03 9.80
C ILE A 5 4.30 -13.13 10.29
N PHE A 6 3.15 -13.72 10.57
CA PHE A 6 1.96 -13.00 11.01
C PHE A 6 2.13 -12.38 12.40
N SER A 7 2.84 -13.07 13.30
CA SER A 7 3.13 -12.57 14.64
C SER A 7 4.01 -11.31 14.62
N ASP A 8 5.10 -11.32 13.85
CA ASP A 8 5.99 -10.16 13.74
C ASP A 8 5.29 -8.96 13.10
N PHE A 9 4.50 -9.19 12.05
CA PHE A 9 3.69 -8.14 11.42
C PHE A 9 2.71 -7.51 12.40
N ILE A 10 2.00 -8.31 13.20
CA ILE A 10 1.04 -7.82 14.19
C ILE A 10 1.73 -6.91 15.21
N ASP A 11 2.91 -7.30 15.69
CA ASP A 11 3.65 -6.49 16.65
C ASP A 11 4.10 -5.15 16.05
N LYS A 12 4.57 -5.15 14.81
CA LYS A 12 4.91 -3.91 14.09
C LYS A 12 3.69 -3.03 13.82
N TYR A 13 2.56 -3.64 13.47
CA TYR A 13 1.29 -2.93 13.30
C TYR A 13 0.83 -2.29 14.62
N ARG A 14 0.91 -3.01 15.74
CA ARG A 14 0.53 -2.49 17.06
C ARG A 14 1.39 -1.30 17.47
N ASP A 15 2.69 -1.37 17.24
CA ASP A 15 3.66 -0.32 17.58
C ASP A 15 3.55 0.92 16.67
N ALA A 16 3.04 0.76 15.45
CA ALA A 16 2.96 1.84 14.48
C ALA A 16 1.96 2.93 14.87
N GLU A 17 2.39 4.20 14.73
CA GLU A 17 1.51 5.38 14.82
C GLU A 17 0.76 5.62 13.50
N MET A 18 1.42 5.35 12.37
CA MET A 18 0.89 5.57 11.03
C MET A 18 1.18 4.35 10.15
N VAL A 19 0.29 4.07 9.19
CA VAL A 19 0.42 2.94 8.27
C VAL A 19 0.18 3.40 6.84
N VAL A 20 1.11 3.12 5.93
CA VAL A 20 0.90 3.29 4.50
C VAL A 20 0.91 1.94 3.80
N ILE A 21 -0.06 1.72 2.92
CA ILE A 21 -0.21 0.47 2.18
C ILE A 21 -0.20 0.78 0.69
N GLY A 22 0.74 0.18 -0.03
CA GLY A 22 0.79 0.19 -1.49
C GLY A 22 0.25 -1.12 -2.04
N ILE A 23 -0.78 -1.03 -2.88
CA ILE A 23 -1.40 -2.17 -3.56
C ILE A 23 -0.99 -2.13 -5.03
N GLY A 24 -0.16 -3.06 -5.43
CA GLY A 24 0.45 -3.10 -6.74
C GLY A 24 -0.28 -3.98 -7.76
N GLU A 25 0.40 -4.24 -8.84
CA GLU A 25 -0.13 -4.87 -10.05
C GLU A 25 -0.54 -6.34 -9.88
N GLU A 26 0.10 -7.07 -8.96
CA GLU A 26 -0.28 -8.47 -8.70
C GLU A 26 -1.75 -8.61 -8.32
N TRP A 27 -2.34 -7.58 -7.72
CA TRP A 27 -3.76 -7.58 -7.33
C TRP A 27 -4.73 -7.43 -8.49
N ASN A 28 -4.27 -6.97 -9.67
CA ASN A 28 -5.14 -6.77 -10.84
C ASN A 28 -5.83 -8.06 -11.30
N ALA A 29 -5.25 -9.23 -11.04
CA ALA A 29 -5.84 -10.52 -11.37
C ALA A 29 -7.00 -10.94 -10.43
N TYR A 30 -7.17 -10.24 -9.32
CA TYR A 30 -8.11 -10.62 -8.26
C TYR A 30 -9.27 -9.62 -8.08
N LEU A 31 -9.23 -8.46 -8.73
CA LEU A 31 -10.17 -7.35 -8.51
C LEU A 31 -11.65 -7.71 -8.76
N GLU A 32 -11.92 -8.60 -9.70
CA GLU A 32 -13.29 -9.04 -10.04
C GLU A 32 -13.81 -10.15 -9.13
N LYS A 33 -12.98 -10.70 -8.25
CA LYS A 33 -13.36 -11.80 -7.38
C LYS A 33 -14.08 -11.30 -6.13
N GLN A 34 -15.16 -12.00 -5.74
CA GLN A 34 -15.85 -11.70 -4.47
C GLN A 34 -14.89 -11.81 -3.28
N GLU A 35 -14.01 -12.76 -3.29
CA GLU A 35 -12.99 -12.98 -2.25
C GLU A 35 -12.10 -11.75 -2.02
N TYR A 36 -11.86 -10.94 -3.03
CA TYR A 36 -11.15 -9.67 -2.90
C TYR A 36 -11.93 -8.66 -2.04
N GLN A 37 -13.24 -8.55 -2.25
CA GLN A 37 -14.10 -7.67 -1.45
C GLN A 37 -14.19 -8.17 0.00
N ASP A 38 -14.28 -9.47 0.20
CA ASP A 38 -14.32 -10.10 1.52
C ASP A 38 -13.00 -9.83 2.28
N LEU A 39 -11.88 -9.90 1.58
CA LEU A 39 -10.55 -9.58 2.14
C LEU A 39 -10.47 -8.11 2.59
N LEU A 40 -10.91 -7.18 1.76
CA LEU A 40 -10.96 -5.76 2.13
C LEU A 40 -11.89 -5.51 3.33
N ALA A 41 -13.05 -6.15 3.35
CA ALA A 41 -14.00 -6.05 4.45
C ALA A 41 -13.42 -6.60 5.77
N PHE A 42 -12.63 -7.67 5.69
CA PHE A 42 -11.96 -8.24 6.86
C PHE A 42 -10.91 -7.29 7.44
N TYR A 43 -10.09 -6.66 6.61
CA TYR A 43 -9.00 -5.79 7.07
C TYR A 43 -9.42 -4.35 7.38
N ALA A 44 -10.50 -3.84 6.79
CA ALA A 44 -10.93 -2.46 6.98
C ALA A 44 -11.09 -2.05 8.46
N PRO A 45 -11.71 -2.83 9.37
CA PRO A 45 -11.85 -2.45 10.78
C PRO A 45 -10.52 -2.30 11.52
N TYR A 46 -9.49 -3.03 11.09
CA TYR A 46 -8.16 -2.90 11.68
C TYR A 46 -7.49 -1.61 11.21
N LEU A 47 -7.60 -1.27 9.93
CA LEU A 47 -7.04 -0.04 9.38
C LEU A 47 -7.72 1.21 9.98
N GLU A 48 -9.04 1.18 10.17
CA GLU A 48 -9.79 2.30 10.77
C GLU A 48 -9.32 2.67 12.19
N LYS A 49 -8.63 1.77 12.88
CA LYS A 49 -8.01 2.03 14.19
C LYS A 49 -6.66 2.76 14.10
N LYS A 50 -6.14 3.00 12.90
CA LYS A 50 -4.85 3.62 12.65
C LYS A 50 -5.01 4.89 11.81
N ASN A 51 -4.02 5.76 11.90
CA ASN A 51 -3.84 6.83 10.94
C ASN A 51 -3.17 6.23 9.69
N TYR A 52 -3.95 5.90 8.69
CA TYR A 52 -3.48 5.17 7.51
C TYR A 52 -3.81 5.87 6.20
N PHE A 53 -3.11 5.46 5.16
CA PHE A 53 -3.46 5.75 3.78
C PHE A 53 -3.14 4.54 2.90
N CYS A 54 -3.97 4.31 1.87
CA CYS A 54 -3.74 3.29 0.84
C CYS A 54 -3.54 3.94 -0.51
N ILE A 55 -2.59 3.44 -1.29
CA ILE A 55 -2.32 3.85 -2.66
C ILE A 55 -2.24 2.62 -3.57
N THR A 56 -2.76 2.74 -4.78
CA THR A 56 -2.57 1.68 -5.79
C THR A 56 -1.94 2.22 -7.06
N SER A 57 -1.12 1.40 -7.69
CA SER A 57 -0.57 1.61 -9.04
C SER A 57 -1.44 1.02 -10.14
N SER A 58 -2.62 0.51 -9.82
CA SER A 58 -3.56 0.01 -10.83
C SER A 58 -4.06 1.13 -11.73
N LYS A 59 -4.11 0.84 -13.04
CA LYS A 59 -4.73 1.70 -14.08
C LYS A 59 -6.18 1.31 -14.37
N LYS A 60 -6.69 0.27 -13.72
CA LYS A 60 -8.03 -0.24 -13.98
C LYS A 60 -9.10 0.70 -13.44
N ASN A 61 -10.02 1.14 -14.31
CA ASN A 61 -11.14 2.01 -13.94
C ASN A 61 -12.14 1.34 -12.99
N ASP A 62 -12.18 0.01 -13.00
CA ASP A 62 -13.03 -0.81 -12.15
C ASP A 62 -12.35 -1.24 -10.85
N PHE A 63 -11.18 -0.68 -10.53
CA PHE A 63 -10.55 -0.91 -9.25
C PHE A 63 -11.45 -0.44 -8.12
N SER A 64 -11.82 -1.36 -7.25
CA SER A 64 -12.69 -1.07 -6.10
C SER A 64 -11.90 -1.12 -4.80
N TRP A 65 -12.05 -0.08 -3.99
CA TRP A 65 -11.52 -0.05 -2.62
C TRP A 65 -12.43 -0.76 -1.61
N GLY A 66 -13.61 -1.21 -2.05
CA GLY A 66 -14.56 -1.96 -1.22
C GLY A 66 -14.94 -1.23 0.06
N SER A 67 -14.70 -1.88 1.20
CA SER A 67 -15.04 -1.37 2.53
C SER A 67 -14.03 -0.36 3.10
N LEU A 68 -12.95 -0.04 2.39
CA LEU A 68 -11.98 0.94 2.86
C LEU A 68 -12.56 2.36 2.79
N ASN A 69 -12.17 3.20 3.74
CA ASN A 69 -12.61 4.59 3.80
C ASN A 69 -12.16 5.36 2.55
N PRO A 70 -13.08 5.91 1.74
CA PRO A 70 -12.73 6.61 0.50
C PRO A 70 -11.88 7.87 0.72
N LYS A 71 -11.83 8.40 1.93
CA LYS A 71 -10.94 9.53 2.28
C LYS A 71 -9.51 9.11 2.57
N ARG A 72 -9.24 7.83 2.62
CA ARG A 72 -7.94 7.24 2.97
C ARG A 72 -7.35 6.38 1.85
N VAL A 73 -7.82 6.58 0.63
CA VAL A 73 -7.40 5.80 -0.54
C VAL A 73 -7.14 6.70 -1.73
N VAL A 74 -6.17 6.33 -2.56
CA VAL A 74 -5.87 7.06 -3.79
C VAL A 74 -5.42 6.15 -4.92
N GLN A 75 -5.89 6.43 -6.12
CA GLN A 75 -5.52 5.76 -7.36
C GLN A 75 -5.01 6.80 -8.38
N PRO A 76 -3.74 7.24 -8.28
CA PRO A 76 -3.26 8.39 -9.05
C PRO A 76 -3.22 8.16 -10.56
N LEU A 77 -3.01 6.90 -11.00
CA LEU A 77 -2.91 6.60 -12.43
C LEU A 77 -4.24 6.70 -13.19
N LEU A 78 -5.36 6.90 -12.50
CA LEU A 78 -6.62 7.30 -13.15
C LEU A 78 -6.51 8.66 -13.84
N LEU A 79 -5.60 9.54 -13.43
CA LEU A 79 -5.35 10.82 -14.10
C LEU A 79 -4.79 10.66 -15.53
N GLU A 80 -4.22 9.50 -15.82
CA GLU A 80 -3.72 9.15 -17.17
C GLU A 80 -4.79 8.49 -18.07
N ALA A 81 -5.99 8.22 -17.52
CA ALA A 81 -7.05 7.55 -18.28
C ALA A 81 -7.66 8.48 -19.33
N GLU A 82 -7.81 7.99 -20.57
CA GLU A 82 -8.35 8.77 -21.71
C GLU A 82 -9.81 9.19 -21.51
N GLN A 83 -10.58 8.42 -20.75
CA GLN A 83 -12.03 8.61 -20.54
C GLN A 83 -12.37 8.92 -19.09
N ILE A 84 -11.61 9.77 -18.43
CA ILE A 84 -11.93 10.24 -17.10
C ILE A 84 -12.84 11.48 -17.16
N THR A 85 -13.90 11.50 -16.35
CA THR A 85 -14.74 12.69 -16.21
C THR A 85 -13.99 13.81 -15.49
N LEU A 86 -14.35 15.08 -15.72
CA LEU A 86 -13.76 16.22 -15.03
C LEU A 86 -13.95 16.11 -13.51
N GLU A 87 -15.14 15.72 -13.07
CA GLU A 87 -15.46 15.50 -11.65
C GLU A 87 -14.56 14.45 -11.01
N LYS A 88 -14.38 13.31 -11.68
CA LYS A 88 -13.49 12.24 -11.19
C LYS A 88 -12.03 12.65 -11.16
N LYS A 89 -11.60 13.41 -12.18
CA LYS A 89 -10.25 13.97 -12.23
C LYS A 89 -9.96 14.86 -11.02
N GLU A 90 -10.85 15.81 -10.73
CA GLU A 90 -10.73 16.72 -9.59
C GLU A 90 -10.71 15.96 -8.25
N GLU A 91 -11.55 14.92 -8.12
CA GLU A 91 -11.55 14.03 -6.96
C GLU A 91 -10.19 13.35 -6.76
N VAL A 92 -9.64 12.75 -7.82
CA VAL A 92 -8.35 12.04 -7.76
C VAL A 92 -7.21 13.01 -7.47
N GLU A 93 -7.17 14.18 -8.10
CA GLU A 93 -6.16 15.22 -7.83
C GLU A 93 -6.18 15.65 -6.36
N LYS A 94 -7.37 15.88 -5.80
CA LYS A 94 -7.54 16.24 -4.40
C LYS A 94 -7.07 15.13 -3.46
N GLN A 95 -7.41 13.88 -3.74
CA GLN A 95 -6.96 12.73 -2.95
C GLN A 95 -5.44 12.52 -3.05
N TRP A 96 -4.87 12.77 -4.22
CA TRP A 96 -3.43 12.70 -4.44
C TRP A 96 -2.67 13.76 -3.63
N ASP A 97 -3.18 15.00 -3.60
CA ASP A 97 -2.61 16.07 -2.78
C ASP A 97 -2.70 15.76 -1.28
N LEU A 98 -3.84 15.24 -0.82
CA LEU A 98 -4.02 14.81 0.57
C LEU A 98 -3.07 13.70 0.96
N TYR A 99 -2.90 12.69 0.08
CA TYR A 99 -1.95 11.61 0.29
C TYR A 99 -0.51 12.11 0.41
N ASN A 100 -0.07 12.95 -0.52
CA ASN A 100 1.29 13.47 -0.51
C ASN A 100 1.58 14.32 0.74
N LYS A 101 0.61 15.14 1.15
CA LYS A 101 0.70 15.91 2.39
C LYS A 101 0.76 15.00 3.62
N TRP A 102 -0.10 13.99 3.68
CA TRP A 102 -0.11 13.00 4.75
C TRP A 102 1.21 12.24 4.81
N LEU A 103 1.73 11.79 3.66
CA LEU A 103 2.98 11.04 3.56
C LEU A 103 4.17 11.86 4.05
N SER A 104 4.23 13.15 3.74
CA SER A 104 5.24 14.08 4.25
C SER A 104 5.17 14.20 5.78
N GLY A 105 3.99 14.08 6.37
CA GLY A 105 3.78 14.11 7.82
C GLY A 105 4.20 12.83 8.55
N THR A 106 4.57 11.76 7.82
CA THR A 106 4.99 10.49 8.44
C THR A 106 6.46 10.48 8.90
N LEU A 107 7.25 11.45 8.46
CA LEU A 107 8.66 11.54 8.83
C LEU A 107 8.80 11.71 10.34
N ALA A 108 9.75 10.99 10.94
CA ALA A 108 9.98 10.90 12.38
C ALA A 108 8.85 10.23 13.20
N LYS A 109 7.81 9.71 12.56
CA LYS A 109 6.79 8.87 13.19
C LYS A 109 7.14 7.39 13.10
N LYS A 110 6.58 6.58 14.00
CA LYS A 110 6.63 5.12 13.87
C LYS A 110 5.72 4.69 12.71
N LEU A 111 6.29 4.68 11.52
CA LEU A 111 5.58 4.37 10.28
C LEU A 111 5.75 2.90 9.90
N LEU A 112 4.64 2.21 9.71
CA LEU A 112 4.63 0.91 9.04
C LEU A 112 4.34 1.11 7.56
N VAL A 113 5.26 0.66 6.71
CA VAL A 113 5.15 0.69 5.26
C VAL A 113 4.90 -0.73 4.76
N VAL A 114 3.81 -0.94 4.05
CA VAL A 114 3.42 -2.25 3.52
C VAL A 114 3.25 -2.16 2.02
N GLU A 115 4.07 -2.88 1.28
CA GLU A 115 4.02 -2.95 -0.18
C GLU A 115 3.57 -4.34 -0.62
N LEU A 116 2.43 -4.40 -1.29
CA LEU A 116 1.74 -5.62 -1.68
C LEU A 116 1.69 -5.75 -3.21
N GLY A 117 2.57 -6.57 -3.77
CA GLY A 117 2.54 -6.93 -5.18
C GLY A 117 2.90 -5.80 -6.16
N GLU A 118 3.75 -4.84 -5.73
CA GLU A 118 4.20 -3.75 -6.61
C GLU A 118 5.37 -4.16 -7.49
N GLY A 119 5.22 -3.96 -8.80
CA GLY A 119 6.24 -4.24 -9.79
C GLY A 119 7.06 -3.00 -10.20
N PHE A 120 7.59 -3.03 -11.42
CA PHE A 120 8.43 -1.97 -11.99
C PHE A 120 7.79 -1.19 -13.15
N ASN A 121 6.48 -1.36 -13.40
CA ASN A 121 5.82 -0.62 -14.48
C ASN A 121 5.72 0.89 -14.17
N ASN A 122 5.50 1.24 -12.89
CA ASN A 122 5.45 2.63 -12.43
C ASN A 122 6.20 2.79 -11.10
N PRO A 123 7.53 2.58 -11.07
CA PRO A 123 8.28 2.51 -9.82
C PRO A 123 8.33 3.84 -9.06
N ASN A 124 8.08 4.96 -9.73
CA ASN A 124 8.03 6.30 -9.14
C ASN A 124 6.79 6.54 -8.25
N LEU A 125 5.79 5.66 -8.32
CA LEU A 125 4.54 5.87 -7.62
C LEU A 125 4.55 5.27 -6.21
N ILE A 126 4.98 4.03 -6.07
CA ILE A 126 4.99 3.30 -4.78
C ILE A 126 6.40 2.80 -4.44
N LYS A 127 7.02 2.02 -5.31
CA LYS A 127 8.24 1.27 -5.02
C LYS A 127 9.38 2.17 -4.53
N TRP A 128 9.81 3.13 -5.30
CA TRP A 128 10.91 4.03 -4.94
C TRP A 128 10.54 5.06 -3.87
N PRO A 129 9.35 5.67 -3.86
CA PRO A 129 8.92 6.52 -2.76
C PRO A 129 8.89 5.79 -1.41
N PHE A 130 8.43 4.54 -1.36
CA PHE A 130 8.42 3.75 -0.13
C PHE A 130 9.85 3.45 0.35
N GLU A 131 10.73 3.03 -0.53
CA GLU A 131 12.15 2.82 -0.20
C GLU A 131 12.79 4.10 0.33
N ARG A 132 12.53 5.25 -0.29
CA ARG A 132 13.06 6.55 0.13
C ARG A 132 12.56 6.93 1.53
N ILE A 133 11.28 6.77 1.82
CA ILE A 133 10.73 7.08 3.14
C ILE A 133 11.35 6.19 4.21
N VAL A 134 11.47 4.91 3.95
CA VAL A 134 12.12 3.97 4.89
C VAL A 134 13.58 4.32 5.10
N MET A 135 14.28 4.78 4.05
CA MET A 135 15.68 5.19 4.14
C MET A 135 15.86 6.37 5.09
N ILE A 136 15.02 7.40 4.97
CA ILE A 136 15.17 8.66 5.74
C ILE A 136 14.47 8.65 7.09
N ASN A 137 13.50 7.77 7.32
CA ASN A 137 12.77 7.66 8.59
C ASN A 137 13.34 6.52 9.44
N GLU A 138 14.11 6.86 10.47
CA GLU A 138 14.74 5.89 11.36
C GLU A 138 13.75 5.00 12.12
N LYS A 139 12.52 5.47 12.32
CA LYS A 139 11.46 4.75 13.02
C LYS A 139 10.57 3.93 12.10
N ALA A 140 10.79 3.99 10.78
CA ALA A 140 10.00 3.22 9.82
C ALA A 140 10.33 1.73 9.88
N ARG A 141 9.31 0.92 9.59
CA ARG A 141 9.44 -0.53 9.32
C ARG A 141 8.76 -0.83 8.00
N PHE A 142 9.36 -1.73 7.22
CA PHE A 142 8.94 -2.00 5.85
C PHE A 142 8.67 -3.48 5.63
N TYR A 143 7.52 -3.77 5.05
CA TYR A 143 7.15 -5.10 4.56
C TYR A 143 6.92 -5.03 3.06
N ARG A 144 7.69 -5.81 2.29
CA ARG A 144 7.53 -5.98 0.84
C ARG A 144 7.16 -7.42 0.55
N ILE A 145 6.02 -7.62 -0.11
CA ILE A 145 5.54 -8.93 -0.53
C ILE A 145 5.32 -8.90 -2.04
N HIS A 146 6.03 -9.75 -2.76
CA HIS A 146 5.90 -9.90 -4.21
C HIS A 146 6.40 -11.27 -4.66
N SER A 147 5.73 -11.89 -5.62
CA SER A 147 6.12 -13.21 -6.14
C SER A 147 7.52 -13.23 -6.78
N MET A 148 7.94 -12.11 -7.39
CA MET A 148 9.23 -11.97 -8.07
C MET A 148 10.07 -10.79 -7.58
N PHE A 149 9.47 -9.60 -7.41
CA PHE A 149 10.18 -8.33 -7.13
C PHE A 149 10.18 -7.99 -5.64
N TYR A 150 10.58 -8.95 -4.80
CA TYR A 150 10.61 -8.83 -3.34
C TYR A 150 11.92 -8.24 -2.79
N GLN A 151 12.95 -8.05 -3.64
CA GLN A 151 14.26 -7.56 -3.22
C GLN A 151 14.18 -6.11 -2.71
N ILE A 152 15.08 -5.77 -1.81
CA ILE A 152 15.19 -4.43 -1.22
C ILE A 152 16.61 -3.90 -1.33
N PRO A 153 16.81 -2.56 -1.36
CA PRO A 153 18.12 -1.96 -1.27
C PRO A 153 18.83 -2.32 0.05
N PRO A 154 20.17 -2.53 0.02
CA PRO A 154 20.94 -2.84 1.24
C PRO A 154 20.78 -1.81 2.36
N GLU A 155 20.59 -0.54 2.01
CA GLU A 155 20.50 0.59 2.93
C GLU A 155 19.32 0.51 3.89
N ILE A 156 18.25 -0.21 3.51
CA ILE A 156 17.03 -0.35 4.34
C ILE A 156 16.82 -1.77 4.86
N LYS A 157 17.79 -2.65 4.66
CA LYS A 157 17.67 -4.07 5.01
C LYS A 157 17.30 -4.28 6.49
N ASP A 158 17.89 -3.55 7.39
CA ASP A 158 17.68 -3.70 8.83
C ASP A 158 16.29 -3.23 9.31
N LYS A 159 15.60 -2.45 8.47
CA LYS A 159 14.24 -1.96 8.74
C LYS A 159 13.17 -2.75 7.98
N SER A 160 13.56 -3.74 7.19
CA SER A 160 12.69 -4.36 6.18
C SER A 160 12.56 -5.86 6.35
N VAL A 161 11.38 -6.35 6.04
CA VAL A 161 11.06 -7.78 5.90
C VAL A 161 10.49 -8.01 4.52
N THR A 162 10.97 -9.03 3.83
CA THR A 162 10.53 -9.35 2.47
C THR A 162 10.05 -10.79 2.36
N TYR A 163 9.01 -10.98 1.57
CA TYR A 163 8.46 -12.29 1.28
C TYR A 163 8.31 -12.50 -0.22
N LYS A 164 8.86 -13.63 -0.69
CA LYS A 164 8.67 -14.09 -2.06
C LYS A 164 7.38 -14.89 -2.16
N TYR A 165 6.26 -14.21 -2.19
CA TYR A 165 4.92 -14.78 -2.33
C TYR A 165 4.04 -13.87 -3.19
N ASP A 166 2.98 -14.43 -3.78
CA ASP A 166 1.88 -13.63 -4.30
C ASP A 166 1.22 -12.87 -3.14
N ALA A 167 1.17 -11.55 -3.28
CA ALA A 167 0.75 -10.69 -2.17
C ALA A 167 -0.74 -10.87 -1.79
N TYR A 168 -1.58 -11.25 -2.74
CA TYR A 168 -2.98 -11.56 -2.48
C TYR A 168 -3.14 -12.89 -1.72
N GLU A 169 -2.43 -13.93 -2.16
CA GLU A 169 -2.51 -15.27 -1.54
C GLU A 169 -1.98 -15.29 -0.09
N VAL A 170 -1.04 -14.44 0.24
CA VAL A 170 -0.52 -14.30 1.63
C VAL A 170 -1.56 -13.74 2.58
N LEU A 171 -2.45 -12.86 2.10
CA LEU A 171 -3.45 -12.19 2.93
C LEU A 171 -4.79 -12.94 2.99
N LYS A 172 -5.00 -13.89 2.11
CA LYS A 172 -6.18 -14.74 2.04
C LYS A 172 -6.21 -15.78 3.17
#